data_8d8e8beb320f05e247ab9085d41438d9
#
_entry.id   8d8e8beb320f05e247ab9085d41438d9
#
_cell.length_a   1.000
_cell.length_b   1.000
_cell.length_c   1.000
_cell.angle_alpha   90.00
_cell.angle_beta   90.00
_cell.angle_gamma   90.00
#
_symmetry.space_group_name_H-M   'P 1'
#
loop_
_entity.id
_entity.type
_entity.pdbx_description
1 polymer ?
#
loop_
_entity_poly.entity_id
_entity_poly.type
_entity_poly.pdbx_seq_one_letter_code
_entity_poly.pdbx_strand_id
1 'polypeptide(L)'
;MFDDTDDIAAHKFYCDTVFTANFLDNKNIHYDVEFYMQSQGRYQFRPTYTDARNDVPLHGMAKVTEQDLADKVESECTYVLDTSRRNITEAKVKEDGSTTLKLYFKQQFTVTYKPGSQGAFTEQSKSDYKYNDRLERFIGEKTPIDETMRFAGWMGMDGTVL
;
A
#
# COMPACT_ATOMS: atom_id res chain seq x y z
N MET A 1 -35.13 -17.10 1.32
CA MET A 1 -34.66 -17.23 -0.06
C MET A 1 -33.48 -18.20 0.00
N PHE A 2 -33.51 -19.25 -0.79
CA PHE A 2 -32.38 -20.19 -0.91
C PHE A 2 -31.37 -19.57 -1.88
N ASP A 3 -30.09 -19.65 -1.58
CA ASP A 3 -29.04 -19.30 -2.53
C ASP A 3 -28.64 -20.52 -3.39
N ASP A 4 -27.71 -20.36 -4.30
CA ASP A 4 -27.26 -21.43 -5.19
C ASP A 4 -26.60 -22.61 -4.45
N THR A 5 -26.29 -22.44 -3.17
CA THR A 5 -25.65 -23.45 -2.31
C THR A 5 -26.67 -24.20 -1.45
N ASP A 6 -27.91 -23.74 -1.42
CA ASP A 6 -28.98 -24.39 -0.63
C ASP A 6 -29.39 -25.71 -1.26
N ASP A 7 -29.25 -26.78 -0.50
CA ASP A 7 -29.74 -28.10 -0.88
C ASP A 7 -31.23 -28.19 -0.60
N ILE A 8 -32.04 -27.90 -1.62
CA ILE A 8 -33.52 -28.01 -1.52
C ILE A 8 -33.94 -29.44 -1.12
N ALA A 9 -33.18 -30.46 -1.50
CA ALA A 9 -33.51 -31.86 -1.16
C ALA A 9 -33.38 -32.15 0.34
N ALA A 10 -32.63 -31.32 1.09
CA ALA A 10 -32.53 -31.46 2.55
C ALA A 10 -33.76 -30.91 3.31
N HIS A 11 -34.61 -30.11 2.63
CA HIS A 11 -35.79 -29.52 3.24
C HIS A 11 -36.94 -30.49 3.31
N LYS A 12 -37.63 -30.52 4.45
CA LYS A 12 -38.85 -31.35 4.65
C LYS A 12 -40.07 -30.52 4.30
N PHE A 13 -40.88 -31.06 3.39
CA PHE A 13 -42.14 -30.43 2.97
C PHE A 13 -43.30 -31.27 3.50
N TYR A 14 -44.31 -30.59 4.00
CA TYR A 14 -45.52 -31.23 4.61
C TYR A 14 -46.79 -30.98 3.83
N CYS A 15 -46.70 -30.25 2.72
CA CYS A 15 -47.78 -29.96 1.80
C CYS A 15 -47.23 -29.69 0.39
N ASP A 16 -48.13 -29.57 -0.58
CA ASP A 16 -47.76 -29.14 -1.95
C ASP A 16 -46.98 -27.83 -1.92
N THR A 17 -45.80 -27.83 -2.54
CA THR A 17 -44.89 -26.70 -2.51
C THR A 17 -44.47 -26.34 -3.94
N VAL A 18 -44.57 -25.06 -4.26
CA VAL A 18 -44.12 -24.54 -5.55
C VAL A 18 -42.85 -23.69 -5.33
N PHE A 19 -41.78 -24.04 -6.02
CA PHE A 19 -40.56 -23.26 -6.10
C PHE A 19 -40.62 -22.35 -7.34
N THR A 20 -40.48 -21.07 -7.15
CA THR A 20 -40.34 -20.11 -8.24
C THR A 20 -38.91 -19.68 -8.32
N ALA A 21 -38.27 -19.90 -9.47
CA ALA A 21 -36.92 -19.40 -9.70
C ALA A 21 -36.92 -17.86 -9.68
N ASN A 22 -36.04 -17.30 -8.89
CA ASN A 22 -35.80 -15.87 -8.85
C ASN A 22 -34.46 -15.55 -9.54
N PHE A 23 -34.52 -14.80 -10.62
CA PHE A 23 -33.34 -14.38 -11.35
C PHE A 23 -32.96 -12.97 -10.91
N LEU A 24 -31.75 -12.79 -10.44
CA LEU A 24 -31.18 -11.48 -10.16
C LEU A 24 -30.53 -10.94 -11.43
N ASP A 25 -30.55 -9.61 -11.59
CA ASP A 25 -29.82 -8.95 -12.66
C ASP A 25 -28.31 -9.22 -12.48
N ASN A 26 -27.69 -9.80 -13.49
CA ASN A 26 -26.23 -10.11 -13.51
C ASN A 26 -25.40 -8.88 -13.90
N LYS A 27 -25.83 -7.70 -13.45
CA LYS A 27 -25.14 -6.46 -13.68
C LYS A 27 -23.92 -6.35 -12.76
N ASN A 28 -22.77 -6.06 -13.36
CA ASN A 28 -21.60 -5.69 -12.59
C ASN A 28 -21.78 -4.35 -11.90
N ILE A 29 -21.34 -4.26 -10.68
CA ILE A 29 -21.49 -3.09 -9.81
C ILE A 29 -20.15 -2.38 -9.68
N HIS A 30 -20.21 -1.08 -9.74
CA HIS A 30 -19.09 -0.20 -9.52
C HIS A 30 -18.58 -0.25 -8.07
N TYR A 31 -17.25 -0.21 -7.91
CA TYR A 31 -16.59 0.02 -6.64
C TYR A 31 -15.25 0.73 -6.85
N ASP A 32 -14.75 1.39 -5.82
CA ASP A 32 -13.49 2.10 -5.85
C ASP A 32 -12.44 1.42 -4.97
N VAL A 33 -11.17 1.50 -5.41
CA VAL A 33 -10.00 1.19 -4.58
C VAL A 33 -9.26 2.49 -4.33
N GLU A 34 -9.33 3.01 -3.12
CA GLU A 34 -8.70 4.26 -2.71
C GLU A 34 -7.33 4.02 -2.07
N PHE A 35 -6.36 4.82 -2.47
CA PHE A 35 -5.00 4.77 -1.95
C PHE A 35 -4.70 5.99 -1.10
N TYR A 36 -4.19 5.76 0.10
CA TYR A 36 -3.78 6.79 1.04
C TYR A 36 -2.28 6.65 1.31
N MET A 37 -1.48 7.64 0.89
CA MET A 37 -0.04 7.64 1.09
C MET A 37 0.37 8.58 2.21
N GLN A 38 1.32 8.14 3.02
CA GLN A 38 1.86 8.94 4.10
C GLN A 38 2.79 10.03 3.55
N SER A 39 2.55 11.26 3.98
CA SER A 39 3.47 12.38 3.75
C SER A 39 3.65 13.12 5.07
N GLN A 40 4.89 13.30 5.51
CA GLN A 40 5.22 13.96 6.78
C GLN A 40 4.39 13.42 7.97
N GLY A 41 4.25 12.10 8.05
CA GLY A 41 3.50 11.42 9.10
C GLY A 41 1.97 11.42 8.97
N ARG A 42 1.41 12.06 7.95
CA ARG A 42 -0.04 12.11 7.71
C ARG A 42 -0.41 11.37 6.44
N TYR A 43 -1.54 10.67 6.45
CA TYR A 43 -2.07 10.00 5.26
C TYR A 43 -2.87 10.99 4.41
N GLN A 44 -2.59 10.99 3.12
CA GLN A 44 -3.26 11.80 2.11
C GLN A 44 -3.80 10.89 1.02
N PHE A 45 -5.03 11.15 0.62
CA PHE A 45 -5.66 10.49 -0.52
C PHE A 45 -4.87 10.76 -1.80
N ARG A 46 -4.65 9.71 -2.61
CA ARG A 46 -3.91 9.79 -3.88
C ARG A 46 -4.79 9.38 -5.05
N PRO A 47 -5.49 10.33 -5.69
CA PRO A 47 -6.37 10.05 -6.82
C PRO A 47 -5.63 9.42 -8.01
N THR A 48 -4.33 9.67 -8.17
CA THR A 48 -3.50 9.11 -9.25
C THR A 48 -3.43 7.57 -9.22
N TYR A 49 -3.55 6.97 -8.03
CA TYR A 49 -3.55 5.52 -7.87
C TYR A 49 -4.95 4.94 -7.68
N THR A 50 -5.94 5.80 -7.41
CA THR A 50 -7.32 5.36 -7.20
C THR A 50 -7.89 4.79 -8.49
N ASP A 51 -8.46 3.60 -8.38
CA ASP A 51 -8.98 2.83 -9.50
C ASP A 51 -10.47 2.55 -9.29
N ALA A 52 -11.24 2.88 -10.31
CA ALA A 52 -12.68 2.64 -10.37
C ALA A 52 -12.95 1.34 -11.16
N ARG A 53 -13.58 0.37 -10.54
CA ARG A 53 -13.80 -0.97 -11.09
C ARG A 53 -15.26 -1.29 -11.25
N ASN A 54 -15.56 -2.17 -12.19
CA ASN A 54 -16.92 -2.60 -12.52
C ASN A 54 -16.91 -4.06 -12.99
N ASP A 55 -16.31 -4.94 -12.20
CA ASP A 55 -16.06 -6.33 -12.56
C ASP A 55 -16.71 -7.33 -11.58
N VAL A 56 -17.44 -6.84 -10.59
CA VAL A 56 -18.07 -7.67 -9.55
C VAL A 56 -19.59 -7.62 -9.71
N PRO A 57 -20.26 -8.79 -9.82
CA PRO A 57 -21.72 -8.85 -9.90
C PRO A 57 -22.37 -8.37 -8.59
N LEU A 58 -23.64 -7.98 -8.67
CA LEU A 58 -24.44 -7.63 -7.51
C LEU A 58 -24.37 -8.72 -6.43
N HIS A 59 -24.16 -8.32 -5.18
CA HIS A 59 -23.91 -9.17 -4.01
C HIS A 59 -22.58 -9.91 -3.99
N GLY A 60 -21.72 -9.74 -5.02
CA GLY A 60 -20.37 -10.28 -5.04
C GLY A 60 -19.42 -9.59 -4.07
N MET A 61 -18.19 -10.07 -4.01
CA MET A 61 -17.12 -9.53 -3.18
C MET A 61 -16.11 -8.75 -4.03
N ALA A 62 -16.02 -7.45 -3.79
CA ALA A 62 -14.92 -6.63 -4.28
C ALA A 62 -13.63 -7.02 -3.53
N LYS A 63 -12.51 -7.16 -4.24
CA LYS A 63 -11.20 -7.48 -3.65
C LYS A 63 -10.11 -6.65 -4.32
N VAL A 64 -9.09 -6.32 -3.54
CA VAL A 64 -7.86 -5.75 -4.08
C VAL A 64 -7.04 -6.84 -4.76
N THR A 65 -6.24 -6.44 -5.73
CA THR A 65 -5.30 -7.31 -6.44
C THR A 65 -3.92 -7.30 -5.75
N GLU A 66 -3.04 -8.23 -6.12
CA GLU A 66 -1.64 -8.21 -5.68
C GLU A 66 -0.93 -6.93 -6.11
N GLN A 67 -1.25 -6.40 -7.30
CA GLN A 67 -0.71 -5.14 -7.80
C GLN A 67 -1.12 -3.94 -6.94
N ASP A 68 -2.32 -3.96 -6.36
CA ASP A 68 -2.76 -2.93 -5.43
C ASP A 68 -1.93 -2.94 -4.15
N LEU A 69 -1.54 -4.11 -3.68
CA LEU A 69 -0.76 -4.30 -2.45
C LEU A 69 0.75 -4.11 -2.64
N ALA A 70 1.23 -4.13 -3.88
CA ALA A 70 2.64 -3.94 -4.19
C ALA A 70 3.13 -2.53 -3.80
N ASP A 71 4.42 -2.44 -3.45
CA ASP A 71 5.07 -1.18 -3.13
C ASP A 71 4.92 -0.16 -4.26
N LYS A 72 4.81 1.10 -3.89
CA LYS A 72 4.70 2.23 -4.83
C LYS A 72 5.97 3.09 -4.73
N VAL A 73 6.42 3.60 -5.86
CA VAL A 73 7.57 4.50 -5.91
C VAL A 73 7.13 5.83 -6.50
N GLU A 74 7.36 6.91 -5.77
CA GLU A 74 7.03 8.27 -6.19
C GLU A 74 8.14 9.22 -5.72
N SER A 75 8.72 9.98 -6.65
CA SER A 75 9.72 11.02 -6.32
C SER A 75 10.83 10.53 -5.38
N GLU A 76 11.50 9.44 -5.71
CA GLU A 76 12.59 8.81 -4.93
C GLU A 76 12.19 8.24 -3.57
N CYS A 77 10.91 8.26 -3.24
CA CYS A 77 10.37 7.64 -2.04
C CYS A 77 9.69 6.32 -2.37
N THR A 78 9.93 5.32 -1.56
CA THR A 78 9.21 4.05 -1.58
C THR A 78 8.07 4.10 -0.57
N TYR A 79 6.91 3.62 -0.99
CA TYR A 79 5.74 3.50 -0.14
C TYR A 79 5.37 2.03 -0.02
N VAL A 80 5.33 1.53 1.19
CA VAL A 80 4.97 0.14 1.49
C VAL A 80 3.63 0.07 2.22
N LEU A 81 2.89 -1.00 2.02
CA LEU A 81 1.60 -1.19 2.68
C LEU A 81 1.75 -1.09 4.21
N ASP A 82 0.99 -0.21 4.83
CA ASP A 82 1.01 -0.06 6.28
C ASP A 82 0.06 -1.06 6.96
N THR A 83 0.63 -2.18 7.39
CA THR A 83 -0.11 -3.23 8.10
C THR A 83 -0.55 -2.84 9.51
N SER A 84 -0.07 -1.72 10.04
CA SER A 84 -0.53 -1.18 11.33
C SER A 84 -1.86 -0.42 11.20
N ARG A 85 -2.27 -0.08 9.99
CA ARG A 85 -3.55 0.56 9.69
C ARG A 85 -4.61 -0.48 9.31
N ARG A 86 -5.86 -0.11 9.51
CA ARG A 86 -6.98 -0.94 9.05
C ARG A 86 -7.17 -0.74 7.54
N ASN A 87 -6.51 -1.59 6.75
CA ASN A 87 -6.78 -1.69 5.33
C ASN A 87 -8.12 -2.41 5.10
N ILE A 88 -8.88 -1.96 4.12
CA ILE A 88 -10.10 -2.63 3.66
C ILE A 88 -9.75 -3.26 2.32
N THR A 89 -9.39 -4.54 2.34
CA THR A 89 -8.91 -5.29 1.17
C THR A 89 -10.00 -6.07 0.46
N GLU A 90 -11.15 -6.24 1.11
CA GLU A 90 -12.34 -6.86 0.54
C GLU A 90 -13.61 -6.30 1.17
N ALA A 91 -14.69 -6.25 0.41
CA ALA A 91 -16.01 -5.86 0.88
C ALA A 91 -17.09 -6.39 -0.06
N LYS A 92 -18.29 -6.68 0.48
CA LYS A 92 -19.45 -6.98 -0.35
C LYS A 92 -19.89 -5.73 -1.12
N VAL A 93 -20.11 -5.85 -2.43
CA VAL A 93 -20.55 -4.69 -3.23
C VAL A 93 -21.96 -4.27 -2.85
N LYS A 94 -22.19 -2.97 -2.83
CA LYS A 94 -23.48 -2.35 -2.60
C LYS A 94 -24.14 -2.04 -3.95
N GLU A 95 -25.44 -2.15 -4.01
CA GLU A 95 -26.23 -1.90 -5.22
C GLU A 95 -26.05 -0.49 -5.80
N ASP A 96 -25.81 0.49 -4.93
CA ASP A 96 -25.63 1.89 -5.30
C ASP A 96 -24.23 2.22 -5.85
N GLY A 97 -23.33 1.23 -5.90
CA GLY A 97 -21.94 1.42 -6.35
C GLY A 97 -21.05 2.19 -5.38
N SER A 98 -21.50 2.44 -4.14
CA SER A 98 -20.74 3.21 -3.14
C SER A 98 -19.71 2.39 -2.35
N THR A 99 -19.38 1.19 -2.82
CA THR A 99 -18.39 0.34 -2.15
C THR A 99 -17.00 0.89 -2.39
N THR A 100 -16.22 1.07 -1.32
CA THR A 100 -14.86 1.58 -1.38
C THR A 100 -13.93 0.70 -0.56
N LEU A 101 -12.89 0.16 -1.20
CA LEU A 101 -11.75 -0.48 -0.55
C LEU A 101 -10.71 0.59 -0.24
N LYS A 102 -9.96 0.45 0.87
CA LYS A 102 -9.02 1.49 1.32
C LYS A 102 -7.69 0.89 1.70
N LEU A 103 -6.62 1.39 1.08
CA LEU A 103 -5.25 0.96 1.32
C LEU A 103 -4.41 2.12 1.83
N TYR A 104 -3.63 1.87 2.88
CA TYR A 104 -2.74 2.85 3.49
C TYR A 104 -1.29 2.43 3.27
N PHE A 105 -0.50 3.33 2.69
CA PHE A 105 0.92 3.12 2.41
C PHE A 105 1.76 4.10 3.20
N LYS A 106 2.69 3.59 3.99
CA LYS A 106 3.66 4.40 4.72
C LYS A 106 4.91 4.64 3.89
N GLN A 107 5.48 5.82 4.05
CA GLN A 107 6.72 6.20 3.40
C GLN A 107 7.91 5.51 4.06
N GLN A 108 8.81 4.98 3.22
CA GLN A 108 10.12 4.47 3.62
C GLN A 108 11.23 5.28 2.95
N PHE A 109 12.36 5.41 3.65
CA PHE A 109 13.53 6.12 3.18
C PHE A 109 14.76 5.21 3.22
N THR A 110 15.66 5.43 2.28
CA THR A 110 17.01 4.86 2.30
C THR A 110 18.00 5.97 2.59
N VAL A 111 18.86 5.76 3.57
CA VAL A 111 19.98 6.66 3.87
C VAL A 111 21.26 6.00 3.42
N THR A 112 22.03 6.71 2.60
CA THR A 112 23.31 6.23 2.07
C THR A 112 24.42 7.21 2.43
N TYR A 113 25.47 6.69 3.05
CA TYR A 113 26.70 7.43 3.34
C TYR A 113 27.74 7.13 2.26
N LYS A 114 28.10 8.14 1.50
CA LYS A 114 29.10 8.04 0.42
C LYS A 114 30.36 8.79 0.78
N PRO A 115 31.54 8.30 0.34
CA PRO A 115 32.82 8.95 0.65
C PRO A 115 32.99 10.33 0.01
N GLY A 116 32.25 10.63 -1.05
CA GLY A 116 32.54 11.80 -1.86
C GLY A 116 33.87 11.68 -2.62
N SER A 117 34.28 12.74 -3.29
CA SER A 117 35.51 12.75 -4.12
C SER A 117 36.82 12.72 -3.31
N GLN A 118 36.77 13.07 -2.03
CA GLN A 118 37.94 13.20 -1.15
C GLN A 118 38.00 12.11 -0.05
N GLY A 119 37.10 11.15 -0.09
CA GLY A 119 37.06 10.07 0.88
C GLY A 119 37.37 8.70 0.27
N ALA A 120 37.86 7.78 1.08
CA ALA A 120 38.28 6.43 0.66
C ALA A 120 37.61 5.28 1.48
N PHE A 121 36.43 5.52 2.06
CA PHE A 121 35.70 4.48 2.78
C PHE A 121 34.62 3.82 1.90
N THR A 122 34.19 2.65 2.28
CA THR A 122 33.11 1.93 1.58
C THR A 122 31.77 2.57 1.85
N GLU A 123 30.96 2.75 0.80
CA GLU A 123 29.59 3.23 0.90
C GLU A 123 28.77 2.35 1.85
N GLN A 124 27.98 2.95 2.71
CA GLN A 124 27.06 2.27 3.60
C GLN A 124 25.64 2.75 3.34
N SER A 125 24.72 1.83 3.18
CA SER A 125 23.32 2.12 2.90
C SER A 125 22.41 1.35 3.86
N LYS A 126 21.39 2.02 4.37
CA LYS A 126 20.32 1.38 5.14
C LYS A 126 18.97 1.90 4.67
N SER A 127 18.09 0.97 4.32
CA SER A 127 16.69 1.20 4.01
C SER A 127 15.81 1.08 5.26
N ASP A 128 14.51 1.22 5.08
CA ASP A 128 13.45 1.03 6.10
C ASP A 128 13.30 2.15 7.13
N TYR A 129 13.98 3.28 6.97
CA TYR A 129 13.70 4.45 7.77
C TYR A 129 12.29 5.00 7.50
N LYS A 130 11.62 5.41 8.57
CA LYS A 130 10.29 6.05 8.52
C LYS A 130 10.43 7.53 8.84
N TYR A 131 9.38 8.27 8.58
CA TYR A 131 9.30 9.67 8.96
C TYR A 131 9.57 9.85 10.47
N ASN A 132 10.50 10.75 10.83
CA ASN A 132 11.01 11.04 12.17
C ASN A 132 11.85 9.93 12.83
N ASP A 133 12.26 8.89 12.13
CA ASP A 133 13.23 7.96 12.68
C ASP A 133 14.57 8.65 12.93
N ARG A 134 15.22 8.26 14.01
CA ARG A 134 16.60 8.70 14.28
C ARG A 134 17.55 7.91 13.38
N LEU A 135 18.36 8.64 12.62
CA LEU A 135 19.37 8.03 11.76
C LEU A 135 20.43 7.29 12.58
N GLU A 136 20.81 6.11 12.12
CA GLU A 136 21.97 5.41 12.64
C GLU A 136 23.25 6.12 12.22
N ARG A 137 24.23 6.12 13.11
CA ARG A 137 25.54 6.68 12.79
C ARG A 137 26.26 5.81 11.78
N PHE A 138 27.06 6.45 10.93
CA PHE A 138 28.04 5.77 10.10
C PHE A 138 29.00 4.95 11.00
N ILE A 139 29.22 3.70 10.62
CA ILE A 139 30.13 2.78 11.33
C ILE A 139 31.42 2.66 10.52
N GLY A 140 32.55 3.01 11.11
CA GLY A 140 33.87 2.90 10.51
C GLY A 140 34.64 4.22 10.48
N GLU A 141 35.86 4.12 9.99
CA GLU A 141 36.74 5.29 9.84
C GLU A 141 36.38 6.10 8.60
N LYS A 142 36.40 7.40 8.73
CA LYS A 142 36.17 8.35 7.65
C LYS A 142 37.53 8.75 7.09
N THR A 143 38.10 7.88 6.29
CA THR A 143 39.46 8.03 5.76
C THR A 143 39.49 9.00 4.59
N PRO A 144 40.27 10.09 4.62
CA PRO A 144 40.49 10.95 3.46
C PRO A 144 41.49 10.28 2.48
N ILE A 145 41.43 10.68 1.20
CA ILE A 145 42.39 10.22 0.20
C ILE A 145 43.76 10.87 0.43
N ASP A 146 43.76 12.12 0.87
CA ASP A 146 44.96 12.92 1.14
C ASP A 146 45.13 13.14 2.64
N GLU A 147 46.31 12.81 3.19
CA GLU A 147 46.61 12.90 4.62
C GLU A 147 46.58 14.34 5.15
N THR A 148 46.65 15.36 4.26
CA THR A 148 46.47 16.76 4.62
C THR A 148 45.03 17.15 4.87
N MET A 149 44.10 16.31 4.50
CA MET A 149 42.66 16.53 4.65
C MET A 149 42.14 15.83 5.91
N ARG A 150 41.03 16.35 6.41
CA ARG A 150 40.28 15.75 7.52
C ARG A 150 38.79 15.70 7.22
N PHE A 151 38.10 14.76 7.81
CA PHE A 151 36.65 14.73 7.74
C PHE A 151 36.05 15.98 8.41
N ALA A 152 35.28 16.74 7.68
CA ALA A 152 34.66 17.99 8.16
C ALA A 152 33.19 17.83 8.55
N GLY A 153 32.46 16.88 7.96
CA GLY A 153 31.04 16.64 8.20
C GLY A 153 30.40 15.89 7.04
N TRP A 154 29.15 15.58 7.19
CA TRP A 154 28.31 15.04 6.13
C TRP A 154 27.64 16.17 5.37
N MET A 155 27.50 16.03 4.07
CA MET A 155 26.78 16.99 3.23
C MET A 155 25.48 16.31 2.74
N GLY A 156 24.34 16.96 2.94
CA GLY A 156 23.07 16.53 2.39
C GLY A 156 23.00 16.69 0.86
N MET A 157 21.98 16.09 0.25
CA MET A 157 21.76 16.21 -1.21
C MET A 157 21.54 17.67 -1.66
N ASP A 158 21.06 18.51 -0.76
CA ASP A 158 20.85 19.95 -0.97
C ASP A 158 22.13 20.80 -0.79
N GLY A 159 23.26 20.15 -0.48
CA GLY A 159 24.54 20.82 -0.22
C GLY A 159 24.72 21.34 1.22
N THR A 160 23.74 21.14 2.10
CA THR A 160 23.84 21.54 3.51
C THR A 160 24.82 20.63 4.26
N VAL A 161 25.78 21.21 5.00
CA VAL A 161 26.68 20.46 5.88
C VAL A 161 25.98 20.21 7.22
N LEU A 162 25.91 18.94 7.63
CA LEU A 162 25.27 18.44 8.86
C LEU A 162 26.26 18.28 10.02
#